data_4f0e16bc1ac975755fa67e763b547f9d
#
_entry.id   4f0e16bc1ac975755fa67e763b547f9d
#
_cell.length_a   1.000
_cell.length_b   1.000
_cell.length_c   1.000
_cell.angle_alpha   90.00
_cell.angle_beta   90.00
_cell.angle_gamma   90.00
#
_symmetry.space_group_name_H-M   'P 1'
#
loop_
_entity.id
_entity.type
_entity.pdbx_description
1 polymer ?
#
loop_
_entity_poly.entity_id
_entity_poly.type
_entity_poly.pdbx_seq_one_letter_code
_entity_poly.pdbx_strand_id
1 'polypeptide(L)'
;MNNSALRPAVGMKEESYLNNTLVRGICFGSDGTAWITNPMSATTSVFSIAPDGTWTSHHQALFTYNFECSLHGLGQMFFDHNGLLWFTNNNWIQPALLCYDTATKALKRYTSFINQDFTPLSPLFYVRCAVEDADHNIWIGTDVGPAMLTASTLASGGDTFTQVKVPRNDGTNLADYLLSGLDINQIIVDGANRKWF
;
A
#
# COMPACT_ATOMS: atom_id res chain seq x y z
N MET A 1 -3.55 11.98 -24.15
CA MET A 1 -2.09 12.14 -24.33
C MET A 1 -1.57 10.89 -25.03
N ASN A 2 -0.75 11.05 -26.04
CA ASN A 2 -0.22 9.92 -26.78
C ASN A 2 0.92 9.27 -25.97
N ASN A 3 0.76 8.02 -25.55
CA ASN A 3 1.74 7.26 -24.75
C ASN A 3 3.08 6.98 -25.48
N SER A 4 3.26 7.48 -26.70
CA SER A 4 4.45 7.20 -27.50
C SER A 4 5.75 7.75 -26.87
N ALA A 5 5.67 8.81 -26.04
CA ALA A 5 6.83 9.37 -25.35
C ALA A 5 7.32 8.52 -24.17
N LEU A 6 6.51 7.59 -23.68
CA LEU A 6 6.82 6.71 -22.55
C LEU A 6 7.17 5.28 -23.02
N ARG A 7 7.33 5.08 -24.32
CA ARG A 7 7.82 3.80 -24.84
C ARG A 7 9.33 3.71 -24.66
N PRO A 8 9.83 2.56 -24.14
CA PRO A 8 11.28 2.34 -24.09
C PRO A 8 11.90 2.49 -25.48
N ALA A 9 13.01 3.19 -25.54
CA ALA A 9 13.74 3.33 -26.79
C ALA A 9 14.31 1.98 -27.23
N VAL A 10 14.06 1.65 -28.50
CA VAL A 10 14.72 0.64 -29.33
C VAL A 10 15.02 -0.72 -28.66
N GLY A 11 14.26 -1.74 -29.05
CA GLY A 11 14.57 -3.15 -28.77
C GLY A 11 13.63 -3.89 -27.83
N MET A 12 12.69 -3.22 -27.22
CA MET A 12 11.62 -3.89 -26.47
C MET A 12 10.47 -4.25 -27.40
N LYS A 13 9.98 -5.48 -27.30
CA LYS A 13 8.80 -5.97 -27.99
C LYS A 13 7.63 -4.99 -27.83
N GLU A 14 6.71 -4.98 -28.78
CA GLU A 14 5.56 -4.08 -28.92
C GLU A 14 4.61 -3.94 -27.71
N GLU A 15 4.90 -4.59 -26.60
CA GLU A 15 4.14 -4.47 -25.36
C GLU A 15 4.61 -3.24 -24.56
N SER A 16 3.90 -2.17 -24.72
CA SER A 16 4.07 -0.97 -23.89
C SER A 16 3.78 -1.33 -22.42
N TYR A 17 4.73 -1.08 -21.51
CA TYR A 17 4.51 -1.21 -20.05
C TYR A 17 3.33 -0.37 -19.56
N LEU A 18 2.93 0.61 -20.34
CA LEU A 18 1.83 1.50 -20.08
C LEU A 18 0.63 1.26 -21.02
N ASN A 19 0.53 0.09 -21.64
CA ASN A 19 -0.66 -0.28 -22.39
C ASN A 19 -1.81 -0.55 -21.42
N ASN A 20 -3.00 0.01 -21.68
CA ASN A 20 -4.14 0.01 -20.73
C ASN A 20 -3.78 0.65 -19.38
N THR A 21 -3.36 1.89 -19.40
CA THR A 21 -2.76 2.55 -18.25
C THR A 21 -3.77 3.10 -17.27
N LEU A 22 -3.61 2.69 -16.03
CA LEU A 22 -4.12 3.39 -14.87
C LEU A 22 -3.02 3.42 -13.81
N VAL A 23 -2.09 4.37 -13.93
CA VAL A 23 -1.07 4.55 -12.90
C VAL A 23 -1.75 5.04 -11.63
N ARG A 24 -1.59 4.29 -10.54
CA ARG A 24 -2.21 4.56 -9.24
C ARG A 24 -1.21 4.96 -8.18
N GLY A 25 0.02 4.46 -8.25
CA GLY A 25 1.07 4.77 -7.30
C GLY A 25 2.42 4.89 -7.97
N ILE A 26 3.23 5.81 -7.45
CA ILE A 26 4.64 5.98 -7.82
C ILE A 26 5.41 6.23 -6.54
N CYS A 27 6.54 5.55 -6.37
CA CYS A 27 7.54 5.86 -5.35
C CYS A 27 8.94 5.64 -5.90
N PHE A 28 9.94 6.06 -5.14
CA PHE A 28 11.33 5.91 -5.54
C PHE A 28 12.10 5.08 -4.50
N GLY A 29 12.89 4.14 -4.99
CA GLY A 29 13.90 3.46 -4.20
C GLY A 29 15.05 4.39 -3.84
N SER A 30 15.86 4.01 -2.86
CA SER A 30 17.05 4.77 -2.45
C SER A 30 18.11 4.88 -3.54
N ASP A 31 18.08 3.99 -4.53
CA ASP A 31 18.93 3.98 -5.72
C ASP A 31 18.42 4.88 -6.86
N GLY A 32 17.29 5.57 -6.65
CA GLY A 32 16.63 6.40 -7.66
C GLY A 32 15.75 5.63 -8.65
N THR A 33 15.57 4.33 -8.47
CA THR A 33 14.65 3.53 -9.28
C THR A 33 13.21 3.96 -9.00
N ALA A 34 12.46 4.32 -10.04
CA ALA A 34 11.03 4.60 -9.94
C ALA A 34 10.23 3.30 -9.96
N TRP A 35 9.33 3.13 -9.00
CA TRP A 35 8.40 2.00 -8.91
C TRP A 35 6.98 2.46 -9.15
N ILE A 36 6.24 1.71 -9.95
CA ILE A 36 4.95 2.15 -10.47
C ILE A 36 3.94 1.01 -10.38
N THR A 37 2.72 1.33 -9.91
CA THR A 37 1.56 0.43 -10.01
C THR A 37 0.69 0.80 -11.21
N ASN A 38 0.30 -0.22 -11.98
CA ASN A 38 -0.59 -0.14 -13.12
C ASN A 38 -1.61 -1.28 -13.08
N PRO A 39 -2.63 -1.20 -12.24
CA PRO A 39 -3.56 -2.31 -11.96
C PRO A 39 -4.35 -2.80 -13.18
N MET A 40 -4.42 -2.00 -14.25
CA MET A 40 -5.12 -2.40 -15.48
C MET A 40 -4.28 -3.25 -16.43
N SER A 41 -2.98 -3.40 -16.16
CA SER A 41 -2.11 -4.24 -17.00
C SER A 41 -2.17 -5.69 -16.56
N ALA A 42 -2.34 -6.59 -17.52
CA ALA A 42 -2.31 -8.03 -17.29
C ALA A 42 -0.88 -8.60 -17.14
N THR A 43 0.15 -7.84 -17.48
CA THR A 43 1.54 -8.32 -17.55
C THR A 43 2.54 -7.42 -16.83
N THR A 44 2.16 -6.17 -16.53
CA THR A 44 3.04 -5.15 -15.95
C THR A 44 2.31 -4.32 -14.88
N SER A 45 1.56 -4.99 -14.00
CA SER A 45 0.79 -4.34 -12.94
C SER A 45 1.66 -3.67 -11.87
N VAL A 46 2.87 -4.17 -11.65
CA VAL A 46 3.94 -3.54 -10.90
C VAL A 46 5.19 -3.56 -11.76
N PHE A 47 5.83 -2.43 -11.93
CA PHE A 47 7.07 -2.35 -12.69
C PHE A 47 7.98 -1.26 -12.15
N SER A 48 9.25 -1.33 -12.49
CA SER A 48 10.25 -0.34 -12.13
C SER A 48 10.97 0.21 -13.35
N ILE A 49 11.46 1.44 -13.20
CA ILE A 49 12.33 2.13 -14.18
C ILE A 49 13.59 2.53 -13.44
N ALA A 50 14.70 1.91 -13.78
CA ALA A 50 16.00 2.25 -13.22
C ALA A 50 16.49 3.63 -13.75
N PRO A 51 17.45 4.30 -13.07
CA PRO A 51 18.01 5.58 -13.50
C PRO A 51 18.60 5.57 -14.92
N ASP A 52 19.08 4.43 -15.39
CA ASP A 52 19.59 4.23 -16.74
C ASP A 52 18.48 4.08 -17.81
N GLY A 53 17.22 4.11 -17.40
CA GLY A 53 16.06 3.94 -18.24
C GLY A 53 15.64 2.48 -18.48
N THR A 54 16.26 1.52 -17.79
CA THR A 54 15.86 0.09 -17.89
C THR A 54 14.54 -0.16 -17.22
N TRP A 55 13.61 -0.80 -17.93
CA TRP A 55 12.29 -1.17 -17.43
C TRP A 55 12.28 -2.63 -17.00
N THR A 56 11.71 -2.91 -15.82
CA THR A 56 11.57 -4.27 -15.30
C THR A 56 10.15 -4.50 -14.81
N SER A 57 9.52 -5.59 -15.28
CA SER A 57 8.22 -6.04 -14.76
C SER A 57 8.40 -6.87 -13.50
N HIS A 58 7.61 -6.54 -12.49
CA HIS A 58 7.47 -7.29 -11.23
C HIS A 58 6.06 -7.88 -11.10
N HIS A 59 5.37 -8.02 -12.23
CA HIS A 59 4.03 -8.59 -12.26
C HIS A 59 4.03 -10.01 -11.69
N GLN A 60 3.01 -10.30 -10.88
CA GLN A 60 2.71 -11.64 -10.38
C GLN A 60 1.29 -12.02 -10.81
N ALA A 61 1.04 -13.31 -11.02
CA ALA A 61 -0.27 -13.79 -11.46
C ALA A 61 -1.42 -13.34 -10.52
N LEU A 62 -1.14 -13.17 -9.22
CA LEU A 62 -2.09 -12.65 -8.23
C LEU A 62 -2.56 -11.22 -8.50
N PHE A 63 -1.81 -10.44 -9.28
CA PHE A 63 -2.16 -9.05 -9.63
C PHE A 63 -3.02 -8.95 -10.89
N THR A 64 -3.17 -10.04 -11.63
CA THR A 64 -4.06 -10.08 -12.78
C THR A 64 -5.51 -10.01 -12.32
N TYR A 65 -6.32 -9.20 -13.00
CA TYR A 65 -7.76 -9.15 -12.72
C TYR A 65 -8.36 -10.55 -12.77
N ASN A 66 -8.97 -10.95 -11.67
CA ASN A 66 -9.77 -12.16 -11.57
C ASN A 66 -10.96 -11.82 -10.66
N PHE A 67 -12.16 -12.14 -11.08
CA PHE A 67 -13.38 -11.86 -10.31
C PHE A 67 -13.36 -12.50 -8.90
N GLU A 68 -12.68 -13.64 -8.76
CA GLU A 68 -12.60 -14.38 -7.49
C GLU A 68 -11.39 -13.98 -6.64
N CYS A 69 -10.29 -13.55 -7.26
CA CYS A 69 -9.06 -13.18 -6.57
C CYS A 69 -8.67 -11.75 -6.93
N SER A 70 -8.89 -10.83 -6.02
CA SER A 70 -8.88 -9.41 -6.34
C SER A 70 -7.72 -8.66 -5.71
N LEU A 71 -6.49 -9.08 -6.01
CA LEU A 71 -5.29 -8.29 -5.71
C LEU A 71 -4.92 -7.33 -6.85
N HIS A 72 -5.88 -6.97 -7.70
CA HIS A 72 -5.66 -6.06 -8.83
C HIS A 72 -5.92 -4.58 -8.49
N GLY A 73 -6.43 -4.28 -7.31
CA GLY A 73 -6.71 -2.91 -6.86
C GLY A 73 -5.46 -2.16 -6.37
N LEU A 74 -4.29 -2.42 -6.98
CA LEU A 74 -3.01 -1.86 -6.58
C LEU A 74 -3.04 -0.33 -6.60
N GLY A 75 -2.61 0.29 -5.50
CA GLY A 75 -2.71 1.72 -5.29
C GLY A 75 -1.38 2.37 -4.89
N GLN A 76 -1.47 3.23 -3.88
CA GLN A 76 -0.34 3.95 -3.31
C GLN A 76 0.76 3.00 -2.84
N MET A 77 2.01 3.42 -2.96
CA MET A 77 3.18 2.64 -2.58
C MET A 77 4.25 3.50 -1.90
N PHE A 78 5.07 2.85 -1.08
CA PHE A 78 6.23 3.45 -0.43
C PHE A 78 7.26 2.37 -0.07
N PHE A 79 8.50 2.75 0.14
CA PHE A 79 9.52 1.90 0.75
C PHE A 79 9.58 2.17 2.26
N ASP A 80 9.64 1.10 3.06
CA ASP A 80 9.94 1.22 4.48
C ASP A 80 11.45 1.38 4.73
N HIS A 81 11.82 1.61 5.99
CA HIS A 81 13.21 1.76 6.40
C HIS A 81 14.10 0.53 6.13
N ASN A 82 13.50 -0.65 5.96
CA ASN A 82 14.21 -1.90 5.60
C ASN A 82 14.35 -2.08 4.08
N GLY A 83 13.80 -1.18 3.27
CA GLY A 83 13.80 -1.28 1.82
C GLY A 83 12.76 -2.26 1.26
N LEU A 84 11.77 -2.63 2.04
CA LEU A 84 10.63 -3.39 1.56
C LEU A 84 9.61 -2.45 0.90
N LEU A 85 9.07 -2.88 -0.23
CA LEU A 85 8.08 -2.11 -0.98
C LEU A 85 6.67 -2.46 -0.48
N TRP A 86 5.97 -1.46 0.04
CA TRP A 86 4.59 -1.58 0.48
C TRP A 86 3.64 -0.92 -0.51
N PHE A 87 2.49 -1.55 -0.77
CA PHE A 87 1.45 -0.97 -1.61
C PHE A 87 0.06 -1.47 -1.24
N THR A 88 -0.92 -0.60 -1.40
CA THR A 88 -2.30 -0.90 -1.06
C THR A 88 -2.95 -1.77 -2.14
N ASN A 89 -3.84 -2.68 -1.72
CA ASN A 89 -4.87 -3.27 -2.57
C ASN A 89 -6.22 -2.66 -2.21
N ASN A 90 -6.57 -1.60 -2.91
CA ASN A 90 -7.81 -0.85 -2.70
C ASN A 90 -8.97 -1.52 -3.48
N ASN A 91 -9.34 -2.72 -3.04
CA ASN A 91 -10.36 -3.53 -3.69
C ASN A 91 -11.32 -4.12 -2.65
N TRP A 92 -12.62 -3.91 -2.84
CA TRP A 92 -13.66 -4.28 -1.89
C TRP A 92 -13.81 -5.81 -1.66
N ILE A 93 -13.33 -6.65 -2.58
CA ILE A 93 -13.37 -8.12 -2.43
C ILE A 93 -12.25 -8.59 -1.50
N GLN A 94 -11.05 -8.01 -1.63
CA GLN A 94 -9.90 -8.32 -0.79
C GLN A 94 -9.12 -7.06 -0.42
N PRO A 95 -9.67 -6.21 0.46
CA PRO A 95 -8.88 -5.09 0.96
C PRO A 95 -7.63 -5.61 1.68
N ALA A 96 -6.48 -5.07 1.34
CA ALA A 96 -5.21 -5.56 1.87
C ALA A 96 -4.12 -4.49 1.82
N LEU A 97 -3.11 -4.63 2.66
CA LEU A 97 -1.79 -4.05 2.44
C LEU A 97 -0.85 -5.16 1.97
N LEU A 98 -0.05 -4.90 0.96
CA LEU A 98 0.90 -5.82 0.36
C LEU A 98 2.31 -5.35 0.68
N CYS A 99 3.18 -6.27 1.08
CA CYS A 99 4.60 -6.03 1.30
C CYS A 99 5.39 -6.93 0.35
N TYR A 100 6.24 -6.31 -0.47
CA TYR A 100 7.02 -6.97 -1.50
C TYR A 100 8.52 -6.78 -1.24
N ASP A 101 9.23 -7.87 -1.09
CA ASP A 101 10.68 -7.87 -1.08
C ASP A 101 11.20 -7.87 -2.53
N THR A 102 11.81 -6.77 -2.92
CA THR A 102 12.29 -6.57 -4.30
C THR A 102 13.44 -7.47 -4.66
N ALA A 103 14.22 -7.96 -3.68
CA ALA A 103 15.37 -8.83 -3.89
C ALA A 103 14.95 -10.30 -4.06
N THR A 104 14.11 -10.79 -3.15
CA THR A 104 13.64 -12.20 -3.17
C THR A 104 12.39 -12.41 -4.00
N LYS A 105 11.68 -11.34 -4.36
CA LYS A 105 10.37 -11.33 -5.03
C LYS A 105 9.25 -11.95 -4.19
N ALA A 106 9.48 -12.10 -2.88
CA ALA A 106 8.47 -12.57 -1.95
C ALA A 106 7.39 -11.52 -1.73
N LEU A 107 6.13 -11.97 -1.71
CA LEU A 107 4.97 -11.13 -1.46
C LEU A 107 4.25 -11.60 -0.20
N LYS A 108 4.09 -10.73 0.79
CA LYS A 108 3.26 -10.95 1.97
C LYS A 108 2.00 -10.09 1.89
N ARG A 109 0.86 -10.66 2.28
CA ARG A 109 -0.44 -10.00 2.33
C ARG A 109 -0.87 -9.79 3.77
N TYR A 110 -1.37 -8.61 4.08
CA TYR A 110 -1.92 -8.24 5.37
C TYR A 110 -3.42 -7.96 5.18
N THR A 111 -4.26 -8.82 5.72
CA THR A 111 -5.72 -8.80 5.55
C THR A 111 -6.46 -8.87 6.87
N SER A 112 -5.76 -8.85 8.00
CA SER A 112 -6.33 -8.90 9.34
C SER A 112 -6.41 -7.50 9.93
N PHE A 113 -7.63 -7.03 10.20
CA PHE A 113 -7.91 -5.70 10.73
C PHE A 113 -8.86 -5.82 11.91
N ILE A 114 -8.41 -5.38 13.07
CA ILE A 114 -9.19 -5.44 14.33
C ILE A 114 -9.13 -4.09 15.05
N ASN A 115 -9.97 -3.91 16.04
CA ASN A 115 -9.80 -2.85 17.02
C ASN A 115 -9.03 -3.34 18.26
N GLN A 116 -8.69 -2.46 19.18
CA GLN A 116 -7.98 -2.81 20.42
C GLN A 116 -8.78 -3.71 21.38
N ASP A 117 -10.09 -3.88 21.16
CA ASP A 117 -10.91 -4.85 21.89
C ASP A 117 -11.01 -6.19 21.15
N PHE A 118 -10.11 -6.43 20.17
CA PHE A 118 -10.03 -7.64 19.36
C PHE A 118 -11.26 -7.93 18.50
N THR A 119 -12.08 -6.91 18.22
CA THR A 119 -13.23 -7.01 17.32
C THR A 119 -12.78 -6.72 15.90
N PRO A 120 -13.12 -7.56 14.91
CA PRO A 120 -12.83 -7.29 13.51
C PRO A 120 -13.45 -5.96 13.04
N LEU A 121 -12.69 -5.20 12.26
CA LEU A 121 -13.18 -4.02 11.56
C LEU A 121 -14.04 -4.51 10.39
N SER A 122 -15.35 -4.61 10.60
CA SER A 122 -16.28 -5.16 9.60
C SER A 122 -17.57 -4.33 9.57
N PRO A 123 -18.08 -3.97 8.38
CA PRO A 123 -17.46 -4.20 7.07
C PRO A 123 -16.30 -3.24 6.81
N LEU A 124 -15.17 -3.74 6.32
CA LEU A 124 -14.05 -2.97 5.79
C LEU A 124 -13.90 -3.35 4.32
N PHE A 125 -14.00 -2.38 3.42
CA PHE A 125 -13.99 -2.62 1.98
C PHE A 125 -12.73 -2.10 1.29
N TYR A 126 -12.02 -1.15 1.90
CA TYR A 126 -10.92 -0.47 1.21
C TYR A 126 -9.74 -0.18 2.13
N VAL A 127 -8.54 -0.47 1.65
CA VAL A 127 -7.28 0.07 2.16
C VAL A 127 -6.83 1.15 1.19
N ARG A 128 -7.00 2.42 1.58
CA ARG A 128 -6.83 3.60 0.71
C ARG A 128 -5.40 4.05 0.60
N CYS A 129 -4.73 4.14 1.73
CA CYS A 129 -3.37 4.65 1.84
C CYS A 129 -2.58 3.92 2.90
N ALA A 130 -1.27 4.05 2.86
CA ALA A 130 -0.37 3.53 3.87
C ALA A 130 0.88 4.39 3.98
N VAL A 131 1.49 4.42 5.16
CA VAL A 131 2.73 5.15 5.44
C VAL A 131 3.45 4.52 6.63
N GLU A 132 4.77 4.60 6.64
CA GLU A 132 5.60 4.31 7.81
C GLU A 132 5.79 5.58 8.65
N ASP A 133 5.69 5.47 9.98
CA ASP A 133 5.99 6.56 10.88
C ASP A 133 7.45 6.51 11.36
N ALA A 134 7.89 7.54 12.12
CA ALA A 134 9.26 7.63 12.60
C ALA A 134 9.64 6.56 13.63
N ASP A 135 8.66 5.88 14.23
CA ASP A 135 8.86 4.73 15.12
C ASP A 135 8.78 3.39 14.36
N HIS A 136 8.76 3.45 13.02
CA HIS A 136 8.65 2.30 12.12
C HIS A 136 7.35 1.51 12.22
N ASN A 137 6.30 2.13 12.75
CA ASN A 137 4.97 1.56 12.66
C ASN A 137 4.39 1.83 11.27
N ILE A 138 3.67 0.84 10.73
CA ILE A 138 2.96 0.99 9.46
C ILE A 138 1.51 1.40 9.76
N TRP A 139 1.12 2.56 9.27
CA TRP A 139 -0.23 3.08 9.35
C TRP A 139 -0.97 2.84 8.04
N ILE A 140 -2.24 2.51 8.13
CA ILE A 140 -3.14 2.42 6.99
C ILE A 140 -4.36 3.31 7.19
N GLY A 141 -4.84 3.91 6.10
CA GLY A 141 -6.15 4.52 6.03
C GLY A 141 -7.14 3.56 5.38
N THR A 142 -8.28 3.38 6.01
CA THR A 142 -9.37 2.53 5.54
C THR A 142 -10.67 3.32 5.45
N ASP A 143 -11.70 2.72 4.88
CA ASP A 143 -13.06 3.29 4.82
C ASP A 143 -13.80 3.28 6.18
N VAL A 144 -13.18 2.75 7.24
CA VAL A 144 -13.75 2.68 8.59
C VAL A 144 -12.84 3.31 9.67
N GLY A 145 -11.81 4.05 9.25
CA GLY A 145 -10.84 4.71 10.11
C GLY A 145 -9.41 4.20 9.89
N PRO A 146 -8.42 4.80 10.55
CA PRO A 146 -7.04 4.35 10.46
C PRO A 146 -6.78 3.14 11.35
N ALA A 147 -5.82 2.31 10.94
CA ALA A 147 -5.28 1.24 11.77
C ALA A 147 -3.75 1.18 11.64
N MET A 148 -3.10 0.55 12.60
CA MET A 148 -1.65 0.52 12.72
C MET A 148 -1.15 -0.90 12.96
N LEU A 149 -0.05 -1.27 12.31
CA LEU A 149 0.77 -2.43 12.63
C LEU A 149 2.05 -1.91 13.29
N THR A 150 2.26 -2.24 14.57
CA THR A 150 3.43 -1.75 15.28
C THR A 150 4.72 -2.39 14.76
N ALA A 151 5.85 -1.67 14.85
CA ALA A 151 7.16 -2.19 14.50
C ALA A 151 7.50 -3.49 15.26
N SER A 152 7.13 -3.57 16.55
CA SER A 152 7.33 -4.77 17.37
C SER A 152 6.50 -5.97 16.89
N THR A 153 5.24 -5.73 16.51
CA THR A 153 4.37 -6.77 15.93
C THR A 153 4.92 -7.25 14.59
N LEU A 154 5.33 -6.31 13.74
CA LEU A 154 5.94 -6.64 12.44
C LEU A 154 7.22 -7.47 12.60
N ALA A 155 8.11 -7.06 13.52
CA ALA A 155 9.37 -7.76 13.80
C ALA A 155 9.16 -9.19 14.35
N SER A 156 8.08 -9.41 15.10
CA SER A 156 7.69 -10.75 15.59
C SER A 156 6.95 -11.62 14.56
N GLY A 157 6.78 -11.12 13.31
CA GLY A 157 6.08 -11.83 12.25
C GLY A 157 4.57 -11.68 12.25
N GLY A 158 4.02 -10.86 13.15
CA GLY A 158 2.58 -10.55 13.19
C GLY A 158 2.09 -9.83 11.93
N ASP A 159 0.79 -9.92 11.68
CA ASP A 159 0.17 -9.47 10.43
C ASP A 159 -1.15 -8.71 10.63
N THR A 160 -1.49 -8.40 11.89
CA THR A 160 -2.78 -7.81 12.24
C THR A 160 -2.65 -6.33 12.50
N PHE A 161 -3.38 -5.54 11.71
CA PHE A 161 -3.54 -4.11 11.93
C PHE A 161 -4.58 -3.83 13.00
N THR A 162 -4.28 -2.89 13.89
CA THR A 162 -5.13 -2.56 15.04
C THR A 162 -5.57 -1.10 15.00
N GLN A 163 -6.87 -0.84 15.03
CA GLN A 163 -7.42 0.50 15.24
C GLN A 163 -7.25 0.88 16.71
N VAL A 164 -6.55 1.99 16.93
CA VAL A 164 -6.16 2.43 18.28
C VAL A 164 -7.23 3.30 18.94
N LYS A 165 -7.33 3.21 20.25
CA LYS A 165 -8.13 4.13 21.07
C LYS A 165 -7.32 5.38 21.42
N VAL A 166 -7.99 6.51 21.44
CA VAL A 166 -7.44 7.78 21.90
C VAL A 166 -8.27 8.28 23.09
N PRO A 167 -7.63 8.74 24.18
CA PRO A 167 -8.35 9.31 25.32
C PRO A 167 -9.16 10.54 24.89
N ARG A 168 -10.35 10.70 25.46
CA ARG A 168 -11.13 11.91 25.29
C ARG A 168 -10.47 13.06 26.05
N ASN A 169 -10.47 14.23 25.42
CA ASN A 169 -9.97 15.45 26.09
C ASN A 169 -11.14 16.23 26.74
N ASP A 170 -11.96 15.52 27.50
CA ASP A 170 -13.17 16.05 28.16
C ASP A 170 -13.16 15.90 29.69
N GLY A 171 -12.00 15.48 30.26
CA GLY A 171 -11.85 15.23 31.69
C GLY A 171 -12.42 13.90 32.18
N THR A 172 -12.92 13.07 31.28
CA THR A 172 -13.33 11.68 31.56
C THR A 172 -12.17 10.71 31.37
N ASN A 173 -12.28 9.49 31.92
CA ASN A 173 -11.34 8.39 31.63
C ASN A 173 -11.80 7.55 30.41
N LEU A 174 -12.62 8.13 29.53
CA LEU A 174 -13.12 7.45 28.34
C LEU A 174 -12.16 7.62 27.19
N ALA A 175 -12.20 6.67 26.26
CA ALA A 175 -11.44 6.69 25.03
C ALA A 175 -12.33 6.27 23.86
N ASP A 176 -12.10 6.87 22.68
CA ASP A 176 -12.77 6.51 21.44
C ASP A 176 -11.76 5.92 20.45
N TYR A 177 -12.22 5.10 19.53
CA TYR A 177 -11.38 4.67 18.42
C TYR A 177 -11.06 5.85 17.51
N LEU A 178 -9.78 6.02 17.20
CA LEU A 178 -9.28 7.11 16.38
C LEU A 178 -10.04 7.15 15.04
N LEU A 179 -10.73 8.27 14.78
CA LEU A 179 -11.46 8.53 13.54
C LEU A 179 -12.33 7.36 13.04
N SER A 180 -12.92 6.59 13.99
CA SER A 180 -13.74 5.42 13.66
C SER A 180 -14.94 5.81 12.77
N GLY A 181 -15.15 5.02 11.71
CA GLY A 181 -16.23 5.24 10.75
C GLY A 181 -15.96 6.34 9.71
N LEU A 182 -14.76 6.91 9.69
CA LEU A 182 -14.37 7.89 8.66
C LEU A 182 -13.55 7.23 7.57
N ASP A 183 -13.78 7.61 6.31
CA ASP A 183 -13.00 7.16 5.15
C ASP A 183 -11.68 7.96 5.08
N ILE A 184 -10.57 7.30 5.34
CA ILE A 184 -9.23 7.89 5.40
C ILE A 184 -8.52 7.71 4.06
N ASN A 185 -8.47 8.74 3.26
CA ASN A 185 -7.90 8.70 1.92
C ASN A 185 -6.40 8.96 1.89
N GLN A 186 -5.86 9.63 2.89
CA GLN A 186 -4.44 9.94 2.98
C GLN A 186 -3.99 10.05 4.44
N ILE A 187 -2.76 9.63 4.70
CA ILE A 187 -2.06 9.85 5.96
C ILE A 187 -0.69 10.45 5.63
N ILE A 188 -0.33 11.52 6.33
CA ILE A 188 0.99 12.13 6.23
C ILE A 188 1.63 12.11 7.62
N VAL A 189 2.91 11.74 7.68
CA VAL A 189 3.73 11.82 8.88
C VAL A 189 4.69 13.00 8.72
N ASP A 190 4.67 13.92 9.67
CA ASP A 190 5.58 15.08 9.64
C ASP A 190 6.89 14.80 10.39
N GLY A 191 7.82 15.74 10.32
CA GLY A 191 9.15 15.62 10.95
C GLY A 191 9.12 15.54 12.48
N ALA A 192 8.00 15.80 13.13
CA ALA A 192 7.77 15.61 14.56
C ALA A 192 7.00 14.32 14.87
N ASN A 193 6.89 13.41 13.91
CA ASN A 193 6.15 12.15 13.98
C ASN A 193 4.63 12.32 14.22
N ARG A 194 4.06 13.49 13.90
CA ARG A 194 2.62 13.70 13.97
C ARG A 194 1.97 13.13 12.72
N LYS A 195 0.80 12.49 12.92
CA LYS A 195 0.00 11.92 11.84
C LYS A 195 -1.12 12.89 11.49
N TRP A 196 -1.21 13.23 10.21
CA TRP A 196 -2.26 14.06 9.61
C TRP A 196 -3.13 13.15 8.74
N PHE A 197 -4.44 13.20 8.98
CA PHE A 197 -5.44 12.37 8.29
C PHE A 197 -6.35 13.22 7.43
#